data_15197b169a15fbcf33022f3b7cf00c60
#
_entry.id   15197b169a15fbcf33022f3b7cf00c60
#
_cell.length_a   1.000
_cell.length_b   1.000
_cell.length_c   1.000
_cell.angle_alpha   90.00
_cell.angle_beta   90.00
_cell.angle_gamma   90.00
#
_symmetry.space_group_name_H-M   'P 1'
#
loop_
_entity.id
_entity.type
_entity.pdbx_description
1 polymer ?
#
loop_
_entity_poly.entity_id
_entity_poly.type
_entity_poly.pdbx_seq_one_letter_code
_entity_poly.pdbx_strand_id
1 'polypeptide(L)'
;MRDLVNDNGSLLLVMARFGISLGFGDKSVRDVCRAHHVDENTFLEVANFVSDREYHYESVSLPSLIGYLKQAHEYFLDFNLPNIRRKLIEAIDCSQSTDIAMLIVKFYDEYVTEVRKHMEYENDVVFTYVEQLAQGRLNRNYTISEFAGKHTPIGDKLKELKDIVIRYCPERNNYLLNAVLLDIILCEQDLTSHCMIEDKLFVPAVRHVEQQIKQSGQVAYIDESENETPDKDKLEVLSDREKDIVVCVRQRNE
;
A
#
# COMPACT_ATOMS: atom_id res chain seq x y z
N MET A 1 6.87 -17.47 -17.19
CA MET A 1 5.92 -16.98 -16.17
C MET A 1 5.70 -17.99 -15.05
N ARG A 2 5.29 -19.22 -15.33
CA ARG A 2 5.03 -20.27 -14.31
C ARG A 2 6.19 -20.44 -13.31
N ASP A 3 7.42 -20.50 -13.79
CA ASP A 3 8.59 -20.72 -12.94
C ASP A 3 8.83 -19.55 -11.98
N LEU A 4 8.61 -18.30 -12.42
CA LEU A 4 8.70 -17.12 -11.56
C LEU A 4 7.71 -17.19 -10.39
N VAL A 5 6.45 -17.60 -10.65
CA VAL A 5 5.44 -17.74 -9.59
C VAL A 5 5.77 -18.88 -8.63
N ASN A 6 6.31 -20.00 -9.14
CA ASN A 6 6.74 -21.11 -8.29
C ASN A 6 7.94 -20.74 -7.40
N ASP A 7 8.84 -19.90 -7.91
CA ASP A 7 10.00 -19.41 -7.14
C ASP A 7 9.59 -18.40 -6.07
N ASN A 8 8.60 -17.55 -6.37
CA ASN A 8 8.11 -16.52 -5.44
C ASN A 8 6.59 -16.33 -5.55
N GLY A 9 5.85 -16.83 -4.55
CA GLY A 9 4.39 -16.74 -4.49
C GLY A 9 3.84 -15.31 -4.42
N SER A 10 4.63 -14.33 -3.94
CA SER A 10 4.23 -12.91 -3.91
C SER A 10 3.99 -12.33 -5.31
N LEU A 11 4.56 -12.96 -6.35
CA LEU A 11 4.30 -12.56 -7.75
C LEU A 11 2.87 -12.78 -8.20
N LEU A 12 2.07 -13.59 -7.49
CA LEU A 12 0.62 -13.68 -7.75
C LEU A 12 -0.08 -12.34 -7.52
N LEU A 13 0.30 -11.59 -6.47
CA LEU A 13 -0.23 -10.26 -6.21
C LEU A 13 0.29 -9.25 -7.24
N VAL A 14 1.56 -9.34 -7.61
CA VAL A 14 2.14 -8.49 -8.67
C VAL A 14 1.37 -8.68 -9.98
N MET A 15 1.16 -9.94 -10.40
CA MET A 15 0.40 -10.25 -11.61
C MET A 15 -1.04 -9.71 -11.54
N ALA A 16 -1.74 -9.94 -10.42
CA ALA A 16 -3.12 -9.47 -10.24
C ALA A 16 -3.22 -7.94 -10.37
N ARG A 17 -2.28 -7.19 -9.80
CA ARG A 17 -2.22 -5.72 -9.88
C ARG A 17 -1.91 -5.19 -11.28
N PHE A 18 -1.21 -5.97 -12.09
CA PHE A 18 -1.05 -5.69 -13.52
C PHE A 18 -2.21 -6.22 -14.38
N GLY A 19 -3.27 -6.75 -13.79
CA GLY A 19 -4.41 -7.30 -14.53
C GLY A 19 -4.10 -8.60 -15.26
N ILE A 20 -3.03 -9.30 -14.90
CA ILE A 20 -2.64 -10.57 -15.51
C ILE A 20 -3.40 -11.71 -14.86
N SER A 21 -4.29 -12.34 -15.61
CA SER A 21 -5.06 -13.49 -15.16
C SER A 21 -4.24 -14.78 -15.20
N LEU A 22 -4.57 -15.73 -14.31
CA LEU A 22 -4.05 -17.09 -14.36
C LEU A 22 -4.53 -17.84 -15.63
N GLY A 23 -3.94 -18.98 -15.91
CA GLY A 23 -4.29 -19.79 -17.09
C GLY A 23 -3.44 -19.48 -18.32
N PHE A 24 -2.31 -18.82 -18.15
CA PHE A 24 -1.36 -18.47 -19.22
C PHE A 24 -0.55 -19.67 -19.79
N GLY A 25 -0.67 -20.86 -19.18
CA GLY A 25 0.05 -22.07 -19.61
C GLY A 25 1.56 -21.91 -19.53
N ASP A 26 2.27 -22.38 -20.58
CA ASP A 26 3.73 -22.31 -20.68
C ASP A 26 4.25 -21.07 -21.41
N LYS A 27 3.41 -20.01 -21.53
CA LYS A 27 3.81 -18.75 -22.19
C LYS A 27 4.96 -18.07 -21.45
N SER A 28 5.81 -17.39 -22.22
CA SER A 28 6.88 -16.54 -21.67
C SER A 28 6.29 -15.32 -20.95
N VAL A 29 7.09 -14.63 -20.12
CA VAL A 29 6.72 -13.37 -19.48
C VAL A 29 6.30 -12.34 -20.55
N ARG A 30 7.10 -12.19 -21.59
CA ARG A 30 6.84 -11.29 -22.72
C ARG A 30 5.49 -11.56 -23.40
N ASP A 31 5.18 -12.82 -23.68
CA ASP A 31 3.92 -13.17 -24.36
C ASP A 31 2.71 -12.91 -23.45
N VAL A 32 2.86 -13.15 -22.15
CA VAL A 32 1.82 -12.86 -21.16
C VAL A 32 1.61 -11.35 -21.04
N CYS A 33 2.68 -10.56 -20.85
CA CYS A 33 2.59 -9.10 -20.77
C CYS A 33 1.95 -8.50 -22.03
N ARG A 34 2.39 -8.97 -23.21
CA ARG A 34 1.81 -8.52 -24.49
C ARG A 34 0.32 -8.84 -24.60
N ALA A 35 -0.09 -10.04 -24.19
CA ALA A 35 -1.50 -10.46 -24.25
C ALA A 35 -2.42 -9.64 -23.32
N HIS A 36 -1.88 -9.12 -22.24
CA HIS A 36 -2.59 -8.30 -21.25
C HIS A 36 -2.34 -6.79 -21.39
N HIS A 37 -1.61 -6.35 -22.43
CA HIS A 37 -1.23 -4.95 -22.66
C HIS A 37 -0.45 -4.32 -21.50
N VAL A 38 0.34 -5.14 -20.81
CA VAL A 38 1.21 -4.74 -19.70
C VAL A 38 2.58 -4.35 -20.23
N ASP A 39 3.15 -3.26 -19.72
CA ASP A 39 4.53 -2.88 -20.00
C ASP A 39 5.49 -3.91 -19.41
N GLU A 40 6.23 -4.61 -20.30
CA GLU A 40 7.10 -5.73 -19.93
C GLU A 40 8.22 -5.27 -18.98
N ASN A 41 8.81 -4.10 -19.22
CA ASN A 41 9.91 -3.60 -18.41
C ASN A 41 9.42 -3.26 -16.99
N THR A 42 8.33 -2.52 -16.87
CA THR A 42 7.75 -2.18 -15.55
C THR A 42 7.37 -3.43 -14.77
N PHE A 43 6.76 -4.43 -15.45
CA PHE A 43 6.44 -5.70 -14.80
C PHE A 43 7.69 -6.40 -14.27
N LEU A 44 8.77 -6.47 -15.09
CA LEU A 44 10.00 -7.14 -14.70
C LEU A 44 10.70 -6.41 -13.55
N GLU A 45 10.75 -5.07 -13.56
CA GLU A 45 11.38 -4.30 -12.50
C GLU A 45 10.64 -4.45 -11.15
N VAL A 46 9.31 -4.43 -11.16
CA VAL A 46 8.50 -4.71 -9.96
C VAL A 46 8.68 -6.16 -9.50
N ALA A 47 8.69 -7.13 -10.43
CA ALA A 47 8.89 -8.54 -10.10
C ALA A 47 10.29 -8.82 -9.53
N ASN A 48 11.33 -8.18 -10.10
CA ASN A 48 12.70 -8.26 -9.59
C ASN A 48 12.80 -7.65 -8.19
N PHE A 49 12.21 -6.46 -7.99
CA PHE A 49 12.18 -5.80 -6.68
C PHE A 49 11.56 -6.71 -5.61
N VAL A 50 10.36 -7.25 -5.86
CA VAL A 50 9.64 -8.14 -4.92
C VAL A 50 10.38 -9.46 -4.67
N SER A 51 11.29 -9.84 -5.59
CA SER A 51 12.10 -11.06 -5.49
C SER A 51 13.53 -10.82 -4.98
N ASP A 52 13.81 -9.65 -4.39
CA ASP A 52 15.15 -9.25 -3.92
C ASP A 52 16.25 -9.41 -5.00
N ARG A 53 15.90 -9.13 -6.26
CA ARG A 53 16.81 -9.12 -7.39
C ARG A 53 17.17 -7.69 -7.76
N GLU A 54 18.21 -7.54 -8.59
CA GLU A 54 18.61 -6.23 -9.14
C GLU A 54 17.48 -5.64 -9.98
N TYR A 55 17.19 -4.34 -9.80
CA TYR A 55 16.14 -3.59 -10.48
C TYR A 55 16.63 -2.17 -10.86
N HIS A 56 15.97 -1.56 -11.86
CA HIS A 56 16.34 -0.27 -12.42
C HIS A 56 15.11 0.61 -12.57
N TYR A 57 14.99 1.63 -11.74
CA TYR A 57 13.84 2.56 -11.77
C TYR A 57 13.76 3.38 -13.06
N GLU A 58 14.88 3.58 -13.77
CA GLU A 58 14.93 4.29 -15.05
C GLU A 58 14.21 3.54 -16.18
N SER A 59 14.03 2.22 -16.04
CA SER A 59 13.34 1.36 -17.02
C SER A 59 11.84 1.33 -16.83
N VAL A 60 11.32 1.98 -15.79
CA VAL A 60 9.92 1.91 -15.40
C VAL A 60 9.09 2.94 -16.16
N SER A 61 7.95 2.51 -16.71
CA SER A 61 6.91 3.39 -17.22
C SER A 61 6.06 3.93 -16.07
N LEU A 62 6.11 5.24 -15.80
CA LEU A 62 5.32 5.86 -14.72
C LEU A 62 3.82 5.59 -14.85
N PRO A 63 3.18 5.71 -16.03
CA PRO A 63 1.76 5.36 -16.17
C PRO A 63 1.46 3.90 -15.79
N SER A 64 2.32 2.96 -16.18
CA SER A 64 2.14 1.53 -15.84
C SER A 64 2.34 1.29 -14.35
N LEU A 65 3.31 1.95 -13.71
CA LEU A 65 3.55 1.83 -12.28
C LEU A 65 2.42 2.46 -11.47
N ILE A 66 1.90 3.63 -11.86
CA ILE A 66 0.71 4.24 -11.24
C ILE A 66 -0.50 3.30 -11.35
N GLY A 67 -0.73 2.70 -12.50
CA GLY A 67 -1.79 1.70 -12.66
C GLY A 67 -1.65 0.53 -11.69
N TYR A 68 -0.44 0.01 -11.53
CA TYR A 68 -0.11 -1.04 -10.56
C TYR A 68 -0.38 -0.60 -9.11
N LEU A 69 0.03 0.60 -8.71
CA LEU A 69 -0.17 1.13 -7.36
C LEU A 69 -1.65 1.38 -7.07
N LYS A 70 -2.41 1.96 -8.01
CA LYS A 70 -3.87 2.14 -7.88
C LYS A 70 -4.60 0.80 -7.71
N GLN A 71 -4.21 -0.23 -8.45
CA GLN A 71 -4.77 -1.59 -8.28
C GLN A 71 -4.38 -2.22 -6.93
N ALA A 72 -3.22 -1.90 -6.40
CA ALA A 72 -2.85 -2.30 -5.04
C ALA A 72 -3.75 -1.61 -3.99
N HIS A 73 -4.02 -0.31 -4.12
CA HIS A 73 -4.93 0.43 -3.23
C HIS A 73 -6.34 -0.17 -3.24
N GLU A 74 -6.90 -0.42 -4.43
CA GLU A 74 -8.20 -1.07 -4.59
C GLU A 74 -8.23 -2.46 -3.92
N TYR A 75 -7.19 -3.27 -4.13
CA TYR A 75 -7.06 -4.58 -3.49
C TYR A 75 -7.05 -4.47 -1.95
N PHE A 76 -6.27 -3.55 -1.39
CA PHE A 76 -6.22 -3.38 0.06
C PHE A 76 -7.54 -2.87 0.62
N LEU A 77 -8.10 -1.81 0.06
CA LEU A 77 -9.24 -1.09 0.62
C LEU A 77 -10.58 -1.82 0.42
N ASP A 78 -10.74 -2.48 -0.73
CA ASP A 78 -12.04 -3.05 -1.11
C ASP A 78 -12.10 -4.57 -0.97
N PHE A 79 -10.94 -5.25 -0.87
CA PHE A 79 -10.92 -6.70 -0.75
C PHE A 79 -10.20 -7.19 0.53
N ASN A 80 -8.92 -6.87 0.71
CA ASN A 80 -8.08 -7.51 1.73
C ASN A 80 -8.46 -7.08 3.14
N LEU A 81 -8.44 -5.78 3.42
CA LEU A 81 -8.76 -5.24 4.75
C LEU A 81 -10.19 -5.54 5.18
N PRO A 82 -11.25 -5.41 4.34
CA PRO A 82 -12.60 -5.85 4.70
C PRO A 82 -12.68 -7.34 5.02
N ASN A 83 -11.95 -8.19 4.30
CA ASN A 83 -11.90 -9.63 4.55
C ASN A 83 -11.27 -9.97 5.91
N ILE A 84 -10.13 -9.34 6.23
CA ILE A 84 -9.48 -9.50 7.54
C ILE A 84 -10.43 -9.06 8.65
N ARG A 85 -11.10 -7.90 8.51
CA ARG A 85 -12.09 -7.42 9.48
C ARG A 85 -13.17 -8.45 9.78
N ARG A 86 -13.78 -8.99 8.75
CA ARG A 86 -14.84 -10.01 8.88
C ARG A 86 -14.33 -11.24 9.63
N LYS A 87 -13.19 -11.77 9.24
CA LYS A 87 -12.55 -12.92 9.90
C LYS A 87 -12.14 -12.63 11.34
N LEU A 88 -11.68 -11.41 11.61
CA LEU A 88 -11.29 -10.97 12.95
C LEU A 88 -12.49 -10.96 13.90
N ILE A 89 -13.63 -10.41 13.47
CA ILE A 89 -14.87 -10.40 14.25
C ILE A 89 -15.34 -11.82 14.52
N GLU A 90 -15.30 -12.70 13.51
CA GLU A 90 -15.68 -14.11 13.64
C GLU A 90 -14.75 -14.86 14.63
N ALA A 91 -13.44 -14.60 14.57
CA ALA A 91 -12.45 -15.27 15.42
C ALA A 91 -12.52 -14.82 16.89
N ILE A 92 -12.85 -13.55 17.14
CA ILE A 92 -12.89 -12.98 18.50
C ILE A 92 -14.22 -13.28 19.20
N ASP A 93 -15.27 -13.69 18.47
CA ASP A 93 -16.62 -13.95 19.01
C ASP A 93 -17.13 -12.81 19.90
N CYS A 94 -17.40 -11.66 19.28
CA CYS A 94 -17.90 -10.44 19.96
C CYS A 94 -19.25 -10.63 20.66
N SER A 95 -19.91 -11.79 20.49
CA SER A 95 -21.20 -12.11 21.15
C SER A 95 -21.07 -12.27 22.66
N GLN A 96 -19.88 -12.52 23.16
CA GLN A 96 -19.59 -12.63 24.60
C GLN A 96 -18.81 -11.41 25.15
N SER A 97 -19.09 -10.25 24.60
CA SER A 97 -18.59 -8.92 24.93
C SER A 97 -17.54 -8.86 26.05
N THR A 98 -16.30 -9.19 25.71
CA THR A 98 -15.18 -8.72 26.49
C THR A 98 -14.81 -7.33 25.95
N ASP A 99 -14.62 -6.34 26.82
CA ASP A 99 -14.15 -5.00 26.45
C ASP A 99 -12.93 -5.06 25.49
N ILE A 100 -12.08 -6.09 25.66
CA ILE A 100 -10.89 -6.35 24.83
C ILE A 100 -11.25 -6.66 23.39
N ALA A 101 -12.27 -7.50 23.13
CA ALA A 101 -12.69 -7.83 21.77
C ALA A 101 -13.18 -6.58 21.03
N MET A 102 -13.96 -5.75 21.70
CA MET A 102 -14.44 -4.48 21.12
C MET A 102 -13.30 -3.49 20.86
N LEU A 103 -12.30 -3.43 21.75
CA LEU A 103 -11.13 -2.57 21.57
C LEU A 103 -10.26 -3.01 20.39
N ILE A 104 -10.06 -4.32 20.18
CA ILE A 104 -9.31 -4.86 19.04
C ILE A 104 -10.00 -4.48 17.71
N VAL A 105 -11.31 -4.67 17.60
CA VAL A 105 -12.06 -4.31 16.39
C VAL A 105 -12.03 -2.80 16.15
N LYS A 106 -12.18 -1.99 17.19
CA LYS A 106 -12.08 -0.54 17.09
C LYS A 106 -10.69 -0.09 16.62
N PHE A 107 -9.63 -0.64 17.19
CA PHE A 107 -8.26 -0.36 16.76
C PHE A 107 -8.05 -0.71 15.27
N TYR A 108 -8.58 -1.86 14.85
CA TYR A 108 -8.54 -2.25 13.46
C TYR A 108 -9.28 -1.26 12.54
N ASP A 109 -10.47 -0.82 12.92
CA ASP A 109 -11.28 0.11 12.14
C ASP A 109 -10.62 1.51 12.03
N GLU A 110 -9.97 1.97 13.11
CA GLU A 110 -9.18 3.20 13.10
C GLU A 110 -7.97 3.06 12.16
N TYR A 111 -7.27 1.94 12.22
CA TYR A 111 -6.18 1.62 11.30
C TYR A 111 -6.62 1.63 9.83
N VAL A 112 -7.72 0.95 9.49
CA VAL A 112 -8.25 0.93 8.12
C VAL A 112 -8.61 2.34 7.64
N THR A 113 -9.13 3.18 8.52
CA THR A 113 -9.44 4.58 8.20
C THR A 113 -8.18 5.38 7.84
N GLU A 114 -7.07 5.14 8.53
CA GLU A 114 -5.79 5.80 8.23
C GLU A 114 -5.19 5.31 6.91
N VAL A 115 -5.19 4.00 6.67
CA VAL A 115 -4.74 3.42 5.40
C VAL A 115 -5.54 4.01 4.24
N ARG A 116 -6.86 4.12 4.39
CA ARG A 116 -7.73 4.74 3.37
C ARG A 116 -7.35 6.18 3.08
N LYS A 117 -7.18 7.01 4.11
CA LYS A 117 -6.78 8.42 3.94
C LYS A 117 -5.43 8.56 3.25
N HIS A 118 -4.48 7.69 3.59
CA HIS A 118 -3.15 7.67 2.99
C HIS A 118 -3.24 7.34 1.49
N MET A 119 -3.91 6.26 1.11
CA MET A 119 -4.04 5.83 -0.28
C MET A 119 -4.91 6.79 -1.11
N GLU A 120 -5.95 7.40 -0.51
CA GLU A 120 -6.75 8.46 -1.16
C GLU A 120 -5.87 9.69 -1.46
N TYR A 121 -5.04 10.12 -0.51
CA TYR A 121 -4.08 11.22 -0.75
C TYR A 121 -3.13 10.89 -1.91
N GLU A 122 -2.60 9.69 -1.98
CA GLU A 122 -1.74 9.26 -3.07
C GLU A 122 -2.46 9.26 -4.41
N ASN A 123 -3.67 8.71 -4.46
CA ASN A 123 -4.48 8.68 -5.67
C ASN A 123 -4.82 10.09 -6.18
N ASP A 124 -5.27 10.97 -5.28
CA ASP A 124 -5.84 12.28 -5.64
C ASP A 124 -4.76 13.34 -5.86
N VAL A 125 -3.67 13.30 -5.09
CA VAL A 125 -2.63 14.33 -5.13
C VAL A 125 -1.38 13.83 -5.85
N VAL A 126 -0.79 12.73 -5.37
CA VAL A 126 0.54 12.29 -5.83
C VAL A 126 0.47 11.78 -7.26
N PHE A 127 -0.45 10.86 -7.54
CA PHE A 127 -0.57 10.27 -8.88
C PHE A 127 -1.10 11.29 -9.90
N THR A 128 -2.01 12.17 -9.51
CA THR A 128 -2.46 13.28 -10.35
C THR A 128 -1.30 14.21 -10.71
N TYR A 129 -0.44 14.55 -9.76
CA TYR A 129 0.78 15.31 -10.04
C TYR A 129 1.67 14.62 -11.07
N VAL A 130 1.90 13.31 -10.91
CA VAL A 130 2.77 12.57 -11.83
C VAL A 130 2.14 12.40 -13.21
N GLU A 131 0.82 12.26 -13.31
CA GLU A 131 0.10 12.26 -14.59
C GLU A 131 0.23 13.61 -15.32
N GLN A 132 0.22 14.73 -14.62
CA GLN A 132 0.51 16.06 -15.16
C GLN A 132 1.97 16.19 -15.61
N LEU A 133 2.89 15.65 -14.81
CA LEU A 133 4.31 15.63 -15.13
C LEU A 133 4.59 14.86 -16.43
N ALA A 134 3.91 13.73 -16.65
CA ALA A 134 3.99 12.96 -17.90
C ALA A 134 3.52 13.76 -19.14
N GLN A 135 2.72 14.82 -18.94
CA GLN A 135 2.30 15.76 -19.99
C GLN A 135 3.27 16.96 -20.14
N GLY A 136 4.42 16.94 -19.48
CA GLY A 136 5.40 18.02 -19.50
C GLY A 136 5.03 19.23 -18.64
N ARG A 137 4.08 19.07 -17.70
CA ARG A 137 3.60 20.13 -16.81
C ARG A 137 4.25 20.00 -15.45
N LEU A 138 4.90 21.05 -14.95
CA LEU A 138 5.49 21.12 -13.61
C LEU A 138 4.61 21.96 -12.69
N ASN A 139 4.33 21.46 -11.49
CA ASN A 139 3.77 22.29 -10.43
C ASN A 139 4.89 23.10 -9.77
N ARG A 140 4.67 24.41 -9.50
CA ARG A 140 5.66 25.28 -8.86
C ARG A 140 5.80 25.03 -7.36
N ASN A 141 4.71 24.57 -6.75
CA ASN A 141 4.57 24.49 -5.30
C ASN A 141 4.62 23.05 -4.75
N TYR A 142 4.73 22.04 -5.63
CA TYR A 142 4.79 20.63 -5.24
C TYR A 142 5.87 19.88 -6.01
N THR A 143 6.59 19.02 -5.31
CA THR A 143 7.56 18.08 -5.86
C THR A 143 7.40 16.73 -5.22
N ILE A 144 7.82 15.66 -5.89
CA ILE A 144 7.76 14.30 -5.33
C ILE A 144 8.59 14.16 -4.03
N SER A 145 9.55 15.07 -3.79
CA SER A 145 10.33 15.08 -2.55
C SER A 145 9.50 15.45 -1.32
N GLU A 146 8.40 16.18 -1.48
CA GLU A 146 7.47 16.47 -0.38
C GLU A 146 6.70 15.24 0.05
N PHE A 147 6.26 14.43 -0.91
CA PHE A 147 5.68 13.11 -0.64
C PHE A 147 6.68 12.22 0.09
N ALA A 148 7.86 12.02 -0.49
CA ALA A 148 8.90 11.17 0.08
C ALA A 148 9.32 11.56 1.51
N GLY A 149 9.28 12.84 1.84
CA GLY A 149 9.62 13.35 3.19
C GLY A 149 8.52 13.11 4.24
N LYS A 150 7.29 12.84 3.81
CA LYS A 150 6.12 12.62 4.68
C LYS A 150 5.61 11.19 4.64
N HIS A 151 6.11 10.37 3.72
CA HIS A 151 5.68 9.00 3.55
C HIS A 151 6.02 8.19 4.82
N THR A 152 4.98 7.80 5.55
CA THR A 152 5.10 7.05 6.81
C THR A 152 4.74 5.59 6.54
N PRO A 153 5.53 4.62 7.03
CA PRO A 153 5.20 3.21 6.88
C PRO A 153 3.86 2.87 7.54
N ILE A 154 2.83 2.60 6.73
CA ILE A 154 1.49 2.22 7.24
C ILE A 154 1.42 0.80 7.79
N GLY A 155 2.45 -0.04 7.54
CA GLY A 155 2.53 -1.40 8.06
C GLY A 155 2.77 -1.51 9.57
N ASP A 156 3.36 -0.50 10.20
CA ASP A 156 3.76 -0.57 11.63
C ASP A 156 2.58 -0.76 12.58
N LYS A 157 1.41 -0.18 12.27
CA LYS A 157 0.21 -0.35 13.09
C LYS A 157 -0.41 -1.75 13.00
N LEU A 158 -0.26 -2.45 11.87
CA LEU A 158 -0.66 -3.86 11.79
C LEU A 158 0.22 -4.74 12.66
N LYS A 159 1.50 -4.40 12.78
CA LYS A 159 2.42 -5.08 13.71
C LYS A 159 1.96 -4.90 15.15
N GLU A 160 1.55 -3.70 15.53
CA GLU A 160 1.01 -3.41 16.86
C GLU A 160 -0.30 -4.17 17.12
N LEU A 161 -1.23 -4.17 16.16
CA LEU A 161 -2.47 -4.96 16.24
C LEU A 161 -2.19 -6.45 16.45
N LYS A 162 -1.26 -7.01 15.68
CA LYS A 162 -0.82 -8.39 15.81
C LYS A 162 -0.33 -8.69 17.23
N ASP A 163 0.52 -7.83 17.78
CA ASP A 163 1.04 -7.95 19.13
C ASP A 163 -0.07 -7.87 20.21
N ILE A 164 -1.05 -7.00 20.02
CA ILE A 164 -2.23 -6.90 20.89
C ILE A 164 -3.04 -8.20 20.85
N VAL A 165 -3.34 -8.72 19.66
CA VAL A 165 -4.11 -9.96 19.49
C VAL A 165 -3.37 -11.14 20.13
N ILE A 166 -2.06 -11.29 19.91
CA ILE A 166 -1.26 -12.37 20.48
C ILE A 166 -1.24 -12.33 22.02
N ARG A 167 -1.18 -11.13 22.63
CA ARG A 167 -1.02 -10.99 24.08
C ARG A 167 -2.33 -11.03 24.85
N TYR A 168 -3.43 -10.56 24.26
CA TYR A 168 -4.64 -10.25 25.02
C TYR A 168 -5.91 -10.93 24.49
N CYS A 169 -5.84 -11.65 23.37
CA CYS A 169 -7.01 -12.35 22.87
C CYS A 169 -7.33 -13.55 23.77
N PRO A 170 -8.61 -13.71 24.22
CA PRO A 170 -8.96 -14.82 25.10
C PRO A 170 -8.76 -16.17 24.41
N GLU A 171 -8.43 -17.20 25.19
CA GLU A 171 -8.17 -18.59 24.75
C GLU A 171 -9.41 -19.25 24.17
N ARG A 172 -9.82 -18.83 22.95
CA ARG A 172 -10.96 -19.42 22.24
C ARG A 172 -10.65 -19.56 20.76
N ASN A 173 -11.12 -20.65 20.19
CA ASN A 173 -11.11 -20.89 18.74
C ASN A 173 -9.75 -20.68 18.06
N ASN A 174 -8.71 -21.35 18.56
CA ASN A 174 -7.32 -21.19 18.13
C ASN A 174 -7.11 -21.25 16.61
N TYR A 175 -7.90 -22.08 15.86
CA TYR A 175 -7.73 -22.22 14.42
C TYR A 175 -8.18 -20.96 13.65
N LEU A 176 -9.33 -20.37 14.02
CA LEU A 176 -9.81 -19.15 13.37
C LEU A 176 -8.92 -17.97 13.70
N LEU A 177 -8.51 -17.85 14.95
CA LEU A 177 -7.61 -16.79 15.38
C LEU A 177 -6.25 -16.89 14.69
N ASN A 178 -5.67 -18.10 14.63
CA ASN A 178 -4.41 -18.32 13.93
C ASN A 178 -4.54 -18.01 12.42
N ALA A 179 -5.66 -18.36 11.80
CA ALA A 179 -5.90 -18.06 10.38
C ALA A 179 -5.96 -16.55 10.13
N VAL A 180 -6.67 -15.78 10.96
CA VAL A 180 -6.73 -14.34 10.80
C VAL A 180 -5.41 -13.65 11.12
N LEU A 181 -4.63 -14.16 12.08
CA LEU A 181 -3.29 -13.66 12.35
C LEU A 181 -2.34 -13.88 11.17
N LEU A 182 -2.44 -15.03 10.50
CA LEU A 182 -1.69 -15.26 9.25
C LEU A 182 -2.09 -14.27 8.15
N ASP A 183 -3.39 -13.99 7.99
CA ASP A 183 -3.86 -12.99 7.03
C ASP A 183 -3.32 -11.59 7.38
N ILE A 184 -3.28 -11.21 8.65
CA ILE A 184 -2.72 -9.93 9.12
C ILE A 184 -1.21 -9.87 8.83
N ILE A 185 -0.45 -10.95 9.09
CA ILE A 185 0.99 -11.02 8.81
C ILE A 185 1.25 -10.85 7.31
N LEU A 186 0.49 -11.55 6.47
CA LEU A 186 0.63 -11.44 5.01
C LEU A 186 0.25 -10.04 4.51
N CYS A 187 -0.78 -9.43 5.08
CA CYS A 187 -1.18 -8.06 4.76
C CYS A 187 -0.10 -7.04 5.18
N GLU A 188 0.50 -7.19 6.36
CA GLU A 188 1.62 -6.37 6.84
C GLU A 188 2.82 -6.44 5.88
N GLN A 189 3.19 -7.65 5.46
CA GLN A 189 4.30 -7.86 4.52
C GLN A 189 4.01 -7.23 3.15
N ASP A 190 2.80 -7.38 2.66
CA ASP A 190 2.37 -6.84 1.36
C ASP A 190 2.31 -5.31 1.37
N LEU A 191 1.76 -4.70 2.44
CA LEU A 191 1.76 -3.25 2.63
C LEU A 191 3.19 -2.69 2.74
N THR A 192 4.07 -3.38 3.47
CA THR A 192 5.49 -3.01 3.56
C THR A 192 6.15 -3.04 2.19
N SER A 193 5.91 -4.09 1.41
CA SER A 193 6.43 -4.21 0.04
C SER A 193 5.88 -3.11 -0.87
N HIS A 194 4.59 -2.74 -0.72
CA HIS A 194 3.95 -1.65 -1.44
C HIS A 194 4.64 -0.30 -1.16
N CYS A 195 4.79 0.08 0.10
CA CYS A 195 5.52 1.30 0.48
C CYS A 195 6.98 1.30 -0.01
N MET A 196 7.64 0.14 0.03
CA MET A 196 9.01 0.04 -0.50
C MET A 196 9.08 0.21 -2.02
N ILE A 197 8.08 -0.24 -2.78
CA ILE A 197 7.98 0.02 -4.23
C ILE A 197 7.82 1.53 -4.47
N GLU A 198 7.02 2.21 -3.67
CA GLU A 198 6.89 3.66 -3.76
C GLU A 198 8.19 4.37 -3.48
N ASP A 199 8.87 4.04 -2.40
CA ASP A 199 10.12 4.68 -2.00
C ASP A 199 11.30 4.39 -2.94
N LYS A 200 11.38 3.17 -3.49
CA LYS A 200 12.57 2.69 -4.20
C LYS A 200 12.43 2.64 -5.72
N LEU A 201 11.21 2.54 -6.25
CA LEU A 201 10.94 2.55 -7.68
C LEU A 201 10.21 3.83 -8.11
N PHE A 202 9.07 4.13 -7.48
CA PHE A 202 8.21 5.23 -7.92
C PHE A 202 8.84 6.60 -7.66
N VAL A 203 9.23 6.91 -6.45
CA VAL A 203 9.84 8.22 -6.10
C VAL A 203 11.10 8.51 -6.91
N PRO A 204 12.08 7.58 -7.06
CA PRO A 204 13.24 7.82 -7.91
C PRO A 204 12.90 8.01 -9.38
N ALA A 205 11.97 7.23 -9.95
CA ALA A 205 11.53 7.38 -11.33
C ALA A 205 10.89 8.75 -11.58
N VAL A 206 10.03 9.23 -10.67
CA VAL A 206 9.43 10.56 -10.77
C VAL A 206 10.47 11.66 -10.66
N ARG A 207 11.42 11.57 -9.71
CA ARG A 207 12.54 12.53 -9.59
C ARG A 207 13.37 12.62 -10.87
N HIS A 208 13.59 11.49 -11.50
CA HIS A 208 14.32 11.44 -12.78
C HIS A 208 13.59 12.24 -13.86
N VAL A 209 12.28 12.05 -14.01
CA VAL A 209 11.45 12.80 -14.97
C VAL A 209 11.39 14.29 -14.62
N GLU A 210 11.22 14.66 -13.34
CA GLU A 210 11.28 16.07 -12.91
C GLU A 210 12.58 16.75 -13.34
N GLN A 211 13.72 16.06 -13.19
CA GLN A 211 15.03 16.57 -13.59
C GLN A 211 15.14 16.72 -15.11
N GLN A 212 14.68 15.75 -15.88
CA GLN A 212 14.69 15.81 -17.33
C GLN A 212 13.86 17.00 -17.87
N ILE A 213 12.67 17.22 -17.31
CA ILE A 213 11.81 18.35 -17.72
C ILE A 213 12.49 19.67 -17.39
N LYS A 214 13.08 19.83 -16.20
CA LYS A 214 13.81 21.05 -15.80
C LYS A 214 15.01 21.33 -16.71
N GLN A 215 15.70 20.30 -17.17
CA GLN A 215 16.86 20.43 -18.07
C GLN A 215 16.47 20.74 -19.52
N SER A 216 15.31 20.30 -19.99
CA SER A 216 14.85 20.52 -21.37
C SER A 216 14.53 21.97 -21.70
N GLY A 217 14.34 22.84 -20.67
CA GLY A 217 13.98 24.25 -20.84
C GLY A 217 12.59 24.52 -21.41
N GLN A 218 11.82 23.46 -21.77
CA GLN A 218 10.44 23.54 -22.24
C GLN A 218 9.50 23.20 -21.11
N VAL A 219 9.35 24.08 -20.14
CA VAL A 219 8.54 23.84 -18.96
C VAL A 219 7.22 24.62 -19.05
N ALA A 220 6.10 23.93 -19.10
CA ALA A 220 4.79 24.52 -18.84
C ALA A 220 4.54 24.45 -17.32
N TYR A 221 4.47 25.60 -16.66
CA TYR A 221 4.13 25.65 -15.23
C TYR A 221 2.62 25.73 -15.03
N ILE A 222 2.11 25.00 -14.05
CA ILE A 222 0.73 25.09 -13.57
C ILE A 222 0.77 25.87 -12.26
N ASP A 223 -0.02 26.96 -12.16
CA ASP A 223 -0.28 27.67 -10.91
C ASP A 223 -1.56 27.06 -10.27
N GLU A 224 -1.57 26.88 -8.96
CA GLU A 224 -2.62 26.19 -8.16
C GLU A 224 -4.04 26.81 -8.20
N SER A 225 -4.36 27.71 -9.14
CA SER A 225 -5.68 28.36 -9.15
C SER A 225 -6.84 27.45 -9.62
N GLU A 226 -6.60 26.19 -10.00
CA GLU A 226 -7.65 25.29 -10.52
C GLU A 226 -7.89 24.00 -9.73
N ASN A 227 -7.12 23.71 -8.66
CA ASN A 227 -7.40 22.57 -7.77
C ASN A 227 -7.35 23.02 -6.32
N GLU A 228 -8.48 23.01 -5.64
CA GLU A 228 -8.58 23.15 -4.18
C GLU A 228 -7.71 22.06 -3.53
N THR A 229 -6.66 22.47 -2.84
CA THR A 229 -5.83 21.57 -2.04
C THR A 229 -6.65 20.97 -0.92
N PRO A 230 -6.69 19.65 -0.76
CA PRO A 230 -7.25 19.08 0.46
C PRO A 230 -6.45 19.57 1.68
N ASP A 231 -7.19 20.01 2.67
CA ASP A 231 -6.80 20.61 3.94
C ASP A 231 -5.52 19.99 4.55
N LYS A 232 -4.46 20.79 4.63
CA LYS A 232 -3.13 20.40 5.18
C LYS A 232 -3.21 19.99 6.67
N ASP A 233 -4.27 20.37 7.39
CA ASP A 233 -4.44 20.16 8.83
C ASP A 233 -4.97 18.77 9.22
N LYS A 234 -5.34 17.90 8.26
CA LYS A 234 -5.91 16.59 8.57
C LYS A 234 -4.88 15.50 8.90
N LEU A 235 -3.60 15.74 8.68
CA LEU A 235 -2.52 14.74 8.89
C LEU A 235 -1.89 14.78 10.30
N GLU A 236 -2.07 15.85 11.09
CA GLU A 236 -1.35 16.04 12.37
C GLU A 236 -2.09 15.57 13.65
N VAL A 237 -3.34 15.14 13.61
CA VAL A 237 -4.19 15.04 14.82
C VAL A 237 -4.16 13.68 15.55
N LEU A 238 -3.37 12.70 15.15
CA LEU A 238 -3.54 11.31 15.62
C LEU A 238 -2.54 10.78 16.66
N SER A 239 -1.53 11.54 17.10
CA SER A 239 -0.47 11.00 17.97
C SER A 239 -0.84 10.88 19.48
N ASP A 240 -1.83 11.61 19.98
CA ASP A 240 -2.09 11.67 21.44
C ASP A 240 -3.12 10.66 21.96
N ARG A 241 -3.99 10.10 21.10
CA ARG A 241 -4.98 9.09 21.53
C ARG A 241 -4.43 7.66 21.67
N GLU A 242 -3.27 7.37 21.09
CA GLU A 242 -2.63 6.04 21.15
C GLU A 242 -2.20 5.65 22.56
N LYS A 243 -1.84 6.63 23.39
CA LYS A 243 -1.44 6.41 24.78
C LYS A 243 -2.59 5.89 25.66
N ASP A 244 -3.84 6.25 25.35
CA ASP A 244 -5.00 5.91 26.17
C ASP A 244 -5.37 4.42 26.07
N ILE A 245 -5.19 3.77 24.91
CA ILE A 245 -5.53 2.35 24.73
C ILE A 245 -4.55 1.45 25.49
N VAL A 246 -3.26 1.76 25.42
CA VAL A 246 -2.20 1.02 26.14
C VAL A 246 -2.33 1.20 27.65
N VAL A 247 -2.75 2.39 28.10
CA VAL A 247 -2.98 2.69 29.54
C VAL A 247 -4.20 1.95 30.07
N CYS A 248 -5.33 1.90 29.33
CA CYS A 248 -6.53 1.16 29.76
C CYS A 248 -6.29 -0.35 29.90
N VAL A 249 -5.45 -0.94 29.05
CA VAL A 249 -5.12 -2.37 29.10
C VAL A 249 -4.13 -2.66 30.26
N ARG A 250 -3.20 -1.75 30.56
CA ARG A 250 -2.25 -1.90 31.68
C ARG A 250 -2.88 -1.73 33.06
N GLN A 251 -3.85 -0.83 33.23
CA GLN A 251 -4.50 -0.55 34.50
C GLN A 251 -5.48 -1.64 34.98
N ARG A 252 -5.84 -2.63 34.15
CA ARG A 252 -6.72 -3.73 34.51
C ARG A 252 -5.99 -5.04 34.88
N ASN A 253 -4.67 -5.08 34.70
CA ASN A 253 -3.83 -6.25 35.06
C ASN A 253 -3.02 -6.06 36.34
N GLU A 254 -3.27 -4.99 37.13
CA GLU A 254 -2.89 -4.81 38.53
C GLU A 254 -4.12 -5.01 39.46
#